data_0feaca9b7084c8f111bffa48dc358c04
#
_entry.id   0feaca9b7084c8f111bffa48dc358c04
#
_cell.length_a   1.000
_cell.length_b   1.000
_cell.length_c   1.000
_cell.angle_alpha   90.00
_cell.angle_beta   90.00
_cell.angle_gamma   90.00
#
_symmetry.space_group_name_H-M   'P 1'
#
loop_
_entity.id
_entity.type
_entity.pdbx_description
1 polymer ?
#
loop_
_entity_poly.entity_id
_entity_poly.type
_entity_poly.pdbx_seq_one_letter_code
_entity_poly.pdbx_strand_id
1 'polypeptide(L)'
;MKGLRKFMSFDFDSFAKGMTFAYMGGKVVENVDFHGVSMEIVILYDPNGINDFEKLHVKVPGADAQYLASFTKKEKVTIRDITKAAVYGDYQNELSITGKVYKVVQQTQKQA
;
A
#
# COMPACT_ATOMS: atom_id res chain seq x y z
N MET A 1 -21.06 9.75 -12.56
CA MET A 1 -20.38 9.39 -13.72
C MET A 1 -19.26 8.46 -13.48
N LYS A 2 -19.50 7.20 -13.72
CA LYS A 2 -18.50 6.22 -13.41
C LYS A 2 -17.28 6.28 -14.28
N GLY A 3 -17.48 6.57 -15.53
CA GLY A 3 -16.35 6.62 -16.44
C GLY A 3 -15.37 7.71 -16.09
N LEU A 4 -15.87 8.77 -15.53
CA LEU A 4 -15.02 9.88 -15.18
C LEU A 4 -14.07 9.49 -14.06
N ARG A 5 -14.54 8.70 -13.13
CA ARG A 5 -13.71 8.31 -12.01
C ARG A 5 -12.47 7.55 -12.45
N LYS A 6 -12.56 6.82 -13.54
CA LYS A 6 -11.42 6.07 -14.01
C LYS A 6 -10.29 6.95 -14.50
N PHE A 7 -10.60 8.16 -14.88
CA PHE A 7 -9.58 9.04 -15.42
C PHE A 7 -9.04 10.00 -14.38
N MET A 8 -9.54 9.91 -13.16
CA MET A 8 -9.07 10.77 -12.10
C MET A 8 -8.08 9.99 -11.27
N SER A 9 -6.88 10.48 -11.14
CA SER A 9 -5.90 9.84 -10.31
C SER A 9 -6.32 9.96 -8.86
N PHE A 10 -6.21 8.88 -8.14
CA PHE A 10 -6.40 8.93 -6.70
C PHE A 10 -5.13 9.52 -6.11
N ASP A 11 -5.26 10.59 -5.37
CA ASP A 11 -4.11 11.25 -4.78
C ASP A 11 -3.73 10.55 -3.49
N PHE A 12 -2.91 9.53 -3.63
CA PHE A 12 -2.51 8.73 -2.48
C PHE A 12 -1.69 9.53 -1.48
N ASP A 13 -0.85 10.45 -1.96
CA ASP A 13 0.00 11.21 -1.05
C ASP A 13 -0.84 12.06 -0.10
N SER A 14 -1.88 12.68 -0.62
CA SER A 14 -2.78 13.46 0.23
C SER A 14 -3.56 12.55 1.16
N PHE A 15 -4.04 11.41 0.64
CA PHE A 15 -4.79 10.46 1.43
C PHE A 15 -3.95 9.95 2.59
N ALA A 16 -2.70 9.61 2.32
CA ALA A 16 -1.83 8.95 3.29
C ALA A 16 -1.14 9.91 4.26
N LYS A 17 -1.34 11.19 4.07
CA LYS A 17 -0.63 12.16 4.89
C LYS A 17 -0.91 11.94 6.37
N GLY A 18 0.14 11.71 7.13
CA GLY A 18 0.01 11.47 8.56
C GLY A 18 -0.42 10.07 8.93
N MET A 19 -0.69 9.20 7.96
CA MET A 19 -1.08 7.83 8.26
C MET A 19 0.13 6.98 8.59
N THR A 20 -0.10 5.93 9.36
CA THR A 20 0.91 4.92 9.66
C THR A 20 0.41 3.59 9.11
N PHE A 21 1.30 2.85 8.46
CA PHE A 21 0.93 1.59 7.83
C PHE A 21 1.76 0.44 8.38
N ALA A 22 1.21 -0.76 8.31
CA ALA A 22 1.94 -1.97 8.69
C ALA A 22 1.71 -3.08 7.67
N TYR A 23 2.74 -3.88 7.46
CA TYR A 23 2.69 -5.01 6.55
C TYR A 23 1.98 -6.18 7.24
N MET A 24 1.00 -6.77 6.57
CA MET A 24 0.25 -7.87 7.17
C MET A 24 0.40 -9.19 6.41
N GLY A 25 1.13 -9.21 5.34
CA GLY A 25 1.35 -10.42 4.58
C GLY A 25 1.29 -10.14 3.09
N GLY A 26 1.60 -11.14 2.31
CA GLY A 26 1.57 -10.98 0.86
C GLY A 26 1.77 -12.30 0.16
N LYS A 27 1.72 -12.25 -1.16
CA LYS A 27 1.92 -13.43 -1.97
C LYS A 27 2.52 -13.05 -3.30
N VAL A 28 3.19 -14.00 -3.90
CA VAL A 28 3.72 -13.82 -5.25
C VAL A 28 2.56 -14.01 -6.22
N VAL A 29 2.49 -13.14 -7.20
CA VAL A 29 1.44 -13.19 -8.22
C VAL A 29 2.12 -13.26 -9.57
N GLU A 30 1.76 -14.28 -10.36
CA GLU A 30 2.27 -14.38 -11.71
C GLU A 30 1.13 -14.77 -12.61
N ASN A 31 0.79 -13.90 -13.51
CA ASN A 31 -0.23 -14.19 -14.50
C ASN A 31 0.11 -13.42 -15.76
N VAL A 32 -0.76 -13.46 -16.73
CA VAL A 32 -0.50 -12.85 -18.03
C VAL A 32 -0.27 -11.34 -17.91
N ASP A 33 -1.01 -10.73 -17.02
CA ASP A 33 -0.99 -9.27 -16.92
C ASP A 33 -0.07 -8.72 -15.84
N PHE A 34 0.37 -9.53 -14.93
CA PHE A 34 1.14 -9.02 -13.82
C PHE A 34 2.11 -10.05 -13.26
N HIS A 35 3.35 -9.63 -13.04
CA HIS A 35 4.37 -10.45 -12.38
C HIS A 35 4.94 -9.63 -11.25
N GLY A 36 4.83 -10.13 -10.05
CA GLY A 36 5.32 -9.41 -8.88
C GLY A 36 4.72 -9.98 -7.62
N VAL A 37 4.50 -9.11 -6.63
CA VAL A 37 3.88 -9.53 -5.38
C VAL A 37 2.71 -8.62 -5.07
N SER A 38 1.77 -9.14 -4.30
CA SER A 38 0.65 -8.38 -3.79
C SER A 38 0.77 -8.39 -2.28
N MET A 39 0.83 -7.23 -1.66
CA MET A 39 1.02 -7.11 -0.23
C MET A 39 -0.23 -6.53 0.41
N GLU A 40 -0.59 -7.08 1.56
CA GLU A 40 -1.71 -6.57 2.33
C GLU A 40 -1.13 -5.63 3.37
N ILE A 41 -1.61 -4.40 3.37
CA ILE A 41 -1.14 -3.36 4.27
C ILE A 41 -2.34 -2.86 5.08
N VAL A 42 -2.14 -2.66 6.35
CA VAL A 42 -3.21 -2.13 7.19
C VAL A 42 -2.85 -0.72 7.61
N ILE A 43 -3.86 0.12 7.71
CA ILE A 43 -3.68 1.48 8.20
C ILE A 43 -3.76 1.41 9.71
N LEU A 44 -2.63 1.65 10.38
CA LEU A 44 -2.61 1.62 11.83
C LEU A 44 -3.19 2.90 12.43
N TYR A 45 -2.98 3.99 11.75
CA TYR A 45 -3.43 5.28 12.26
C TYR A 45 -3.80 6.21 11.12
N ASP A 46 -4.97 6.79 11.20
CA ASP A 46 -5.44 7.79 10.26
C ASP A 46 -5.72 9.05 11.08
N PRO A 47 -5.07 10.17 10.79
CA PRO A 47 -5.31 11.40 11.55
C PRO A 47 -6.78 11.80 11.59
N ASN A 48 -7.55 11.42 10.59
CA ASN A 48 -8.97 11.73 10.55
C ASN A 48 -9.83 10.70 11.26
N GLY A 49 -9.23 9.57 11.67
CA GLY A 49 -9.94 8.55 12.42
C GLY A 49 -10.95 7.74 11.64
N ILE A 50 -10.98 7.92 10.33
CA ILE A 50 -11.98 7.24 9.52
C ILE A 50 -11.51 5.88 9.03
N ASN A 51 -10.25 5.78 8.69
CA ASN A 51 -9.73 4.58 8.05
C ASN A 51 -8.84 3.73 8.95
N ASP A 52 -8.90 3.92 10.26
CA ASP A 52 -8.11 3.12 11.17
C ASP A 52 -8.42 1.65 10.96
N PHE A 53 -7.36 0.85 10.85
CA PHE A 53 -7.43 -0.59 10.67
C PHE A 53 -8.04 -1.07 9.35
N GLU A 54 -8.26 -0.16 8.42
CA GLU A 54 -8.68 -0.56 7.09
C GLU A 54 -7.49 -1.12 6.34
N LYS A 55 -7.76 -2.03 5.42
CA LYS A 55 -6.71 -2.67 4.65
C LYS A 55 -6.64 -2.11 3.25
N LEU A 56 -5.45 -2.12 2.70
CA LEU A 56 -5.29 -1.82 1.30
C LEU A 56 -4.28 -2.80 0.72
N HIS A 57 -4.25 -2.89 -0.59
CA HIS A 57 -3.37 -3.83 -1.27
C HIS A 57 -2.37 -3.07 -2.11
N VAL A 58 -1.11 -3.46 -2.00
CA VAL A 58 -0.05 -2.84 -2.78
C VAL A 58 0.54 -3.90 -3.70
N LYS A 59 0.52 -3.63 -4.99
CA LYS A 59 1.15 -4.50 -5.97
C LYS A 59 2.52 -3.95 -6.27
N VAL A 60 3.53 -4.79 -6.21
CA VAL A 60 4.91 -4.39 -6.47
C VAL A 60 5.41 -5.18 -7.67
N PRO A 61 5.41 -4.55 -8.85
CA PRO A 61 5.84 -5.24 -10.07
C PRO A 61 7.31 -5.65 -9.99
N GLY A 62 7.59 -6.84 -10.47
CA GLY A 62 8.97 -7.32 -10.53
C GLY A 62 9.53 -7.84 -9.23
N ALA A 63 8.79 -7.76 -8.15
CA ALA A 63 9.25 -8.28 -6.87
C ALA A 63 9.00 -9.78 -6.79
N ASP A 64 9.71 -10.45 -5.90
CA ASP A 64 9.60 -11.90 -5.77
C ASP A 64 9.42 -12.29 -4.31
N ALA A 65 9.53 -13.60 -4.04
CA ALA A 65 9.33 -14.10 -2.69
C ALA A 65 10.35 -13.56 -1.71
N GLN A 66 11.56 -13.27 -2.17
CA GLN A 66 12.57 -12.70 -1.28
C GLN A 66 12.18 -11.30 -0.83
N TYR A 67 11.55 -10.56 -1.70
CA TYR A 67 11.08 -9.22 -1.35
C TYR A 67 10.08 -9.33 -0.19
N LEU A 68 9.14 -10.27 -0.29
CA LEU A 68 8.17 -10.48 0.78
C LEU A 68 8.84 -10.97 2.06
N ALA A 69 9.83 -11.84 1.92
CA ALA A 69 10.49 -12.41 3.09
C ALA A 69 11.29 -11.37 3.88
N SER A 70 11.58 -10.24 3.28
CA SER A 70 12.33 -9.20 3.97
C SER A 70 11.47 -8.42 4.95
N PHE A 71 10.15 -8.60 4.91
CA PHE A 71 9.25 -7.89 5.81
C PHE A 71 8.73 -8.83 6.90
N THR A 72 8.52 -8.29 8.07
CA THR A 72 7.95 -9.03 9.19
C THR A 72 6.50 -8.60 9.37
N LYS A 73 5.63 -9.54 9.64
CA LYS A 73 4.23 -9.23 9.86
C LYS A 73 4.09 -8.21 10.99
N LYS A 74 3.28 -7.21 10.73
CA LYS A 74 3.03 -6.08 11.63
C LYS A 74 4.15 -5.06 11.65
N GLU A 75 5.14 -5.23 10.83
CA GLU A 75 6.22 -4.25 10.73
C GLU A 75 5.70 -2.97 10.09
N LYS A 76 6.13 -1.83 10.62
CA LYS A 76 5.71 -0.55 10.05
C LYS A 76 6.40 -0.33 8.72
N VAL A 77 5.65 0.14 7.75
CA VAL A 77 6.13 0.35 6.40
C VAL A 77 5.62 1.67 5.84
N THR A 78 6.23 2.09 4.76
CA THR A 78 5.74 3.24 4.01
C THR A 78 5.61 2.81 2.55
N ILE A 79 4.74 3.45 1.82
CA ILE A 79 4.47 3.14 0.43
C ILE A 79 4.96 4.29 -0.41
N ARG A 80 5.80 4.02 -1.40
CA ARG A 80 6.38 5.04 -2.25
C ARG A 80 6.43 4.58 -3.71
N ASP A 81 6.89 5.48 -4.56
CA ASP A 81 7.08 5.21 -5.98
C ASP A 81 5.79 4.68 -6.60
N ILE A 82 4.71 5.34 -6.28
CA ILE A 82 3.39 4.92 -6.70
C ILE A 82 3.18 5.28 -8.16
N THR A 83 2.85 4.29 -8.96
CA THR A 83 2.56 4.51 -10.37
C THR A 83 1.07 4.44 -10.66
N LYS A 84 0.30 3.86 -9.75
CA LYS A 84 -1.13 3.75 -9.94
C LYS A 84 -1.80 3.61 -8.59
N ALA A 85 -2.91 4.27 -8.42
CA ALA A 85 -3.71 4.13 -7.23
C ALA A 85 -5.18 4.23 -7.66
N ALA A 86 -5.98 3.25 -7.25
CA ALA A 86 -7.36 3.19 -7.69
C ALA A 86 -8.27 2.71 -6.57
N VAL A 87 -9.45 3.25 -6.53
CA VAL A 87 -10.48 2.81 -5.61
C VAL A 87 -11.40 1.89 -6.36
N TYR A 88 -11.74 0.77 -5.78
CA TYR A 88 -12.59 -0.20 -6.44
C TYR A 88 -13.54 -0.86 -5.44
N GLY A 89 -14.31 -1.83 -5.92
CA GLY A 89 -15.31 -2.50 -5.11
C GLY A 89 -16.68 -1.89 -5.37
N ASP A 90 -17.71 -2.60 -4.94
CA ASP A 90 -19.09 -2.18 -5.21
C ASP A 90 -19.39 -0.80 -4.64
N TYR A 91 -18.81 -0.48 -3.51
CA TYR A 91 -19.06 0.81 -2.88
C TYR A 91 -17.84 1.71 -2.92
N GLN A 92 -16.86 1.36 -3.76
CA GLN A 92 -15.65 2.18 -3.92
C GLN A 92 -14.91 2.32 -2.60
N ASN A 93 -14.88 1.27 -1.83
CA ASN A 93 -14.28 1.31 -0.51
C ASN A 93 -13.01 0.48 -0.39
N GLU A 94 -12.46 0.02 -1.52
CA GLU A 94 -11.21 -0.71 -1.49
C GLU A 94 -10.18 0.02 -2.32
N LEU A 95 -8.95 0.01 -1.84
CA LEU A 95 -7.89 0.76 -2.47
C LEU A 95 -6.79 -0.18 -2.93
N SER A 96 -6.42 -0.05 -4.18
CA SER A 96 -5.34 -0.81 -4.77
C SER A 96 -4.26 0.14 -5.25
N ILE A 97 -3.03 -0.11 -4.81
CA ILE A 97 -1.90 0.74 -5.12
C ILE A 97 -0.89 -0.09 -5.89
N THR A 98 -0.27 0.48 -6.90
CA THR A 98 0.88 -0.11 -7.56
C THR A 98 2.07 0.77 -7.26
N GLY A 99 3.04 0.23 -6.57
CA GLY A 99 4.18 1.02 -6.15
C GLY A 99 5.19 0.13 -5.43
N LYS A 100 5.85 0.69 -4.45
CA LYS A 100 6.84 -0.04 -3.68
C LYS A 100 6.60 0.17 -2.20
N VAL A 101 7.01 -0.81 -1.40
CA VAL A 101 6.86 -0.75 0.04
C VAL A 101 8.25 -0.77 0.66
N TYR A 102 8.49 0.14 1.57
CA TYR A 102 9.78 0.26 2.24
C TYR A 102 9.58 0.19 3.74
N LYS A 103 10.59 -0.33 4.42
CA LYS A 103 10.56 -0.34 5.87
C LYS A 103 10.71 1.06 6.40
N VAL A 104 10.03 1.35 7.47
CA VAL A 104 10.18 2.64 8.12
C VAL A 104 11.45 2.59 8.95
N VAL A 105 12.37 3.49 8.65
CA VAL A 105 13.62 3.54 9.37
C VAL A 105 13.41 4.38 10.62
N GLN A 106 13.88 3.88 11.73
CA GLN A 106 13.76 4.61 12.97
C GLN A 106 14.84 5.66 13.01
N GLN A 107 14.52 6.82 12.53
CA GLN A 107 15.50 7.85 12.44
C GLN A 107 16.00 8.36 13.74
N THR A 108 15.15 8.27 14.70
CA THR A 108 15.54 8.83 15.94
C THR A 108 16.68 8.18 16.53
N GLN A 109 16.87 6.99 16.14
CA GLN A 109 17.90 6.38 16.67
C GLN A 109 19.10 6.96 16.22
N LYS A 110 19.01 7.58 15.27
CA LYS A 110 20.08 8.08 14.89
C LYS A 110 20.38 9.23 15.46
N GLN A 111 19.79 9.69 15.87
CA GLN A 111 20.04 10.62 16.39
C GLN A 111 20.49 10.69 17.37
N ALA A 112 20.38 10.02 17.42
CA ALA A 112 20.67 10.30 18.59
C ALA A 112 21.77 10.79 18.78
#